data_d1af18e6eaf1f17fcab8c6b689caa7c8
#
_entry.id   d1af18e6eaf1f17fcab8c6b689caa7c8
#
_cell.length_a   1.000
_cell.length_b   1.000
_cell.length_c   1.000
_cell.angle_alpha   90.00
_cell.angle_beta   90.00
_cell.angle_gamma   90.00
#
_symmetry.space_group_name_H-M   'P 1'
#
loop_
_entity.id
_entity.type
_entity.pdbx_description
1 polymer ?
#
loop_
_entity_poly.entity_id
_entity_poly.type
_entity_poly.pdbx_seq_one_letter_code
_entity_poly.pdbx_strand_id
1 'polypeptide(L)'
;MFFKNEEEAFKRKPEIIIELEKEVKIKPVEEKVVPETKEEIEIPKPSEFRESKYNSTLTKNLFTNVDKARTRDGFGEALVKLGEINDKIVALGSDLAHSVRAMWFAQKFPERFFQIGIAEANMTGIAAGLARVGKIPFMSTFGVFITGRNWDQVRMSIAYPNMNVKLCASHTGVFSVGEDGASHQSLEDIALMRILPNMTVIVPCDKLETYKATFAAAEVKGPVYLRFGRENVPVITTEETPFEVGKAEIFRDGDDVTIIACGPLVYDALIASQKLEEEGIDARVINNHTVKPIDRDTILKAARETGLIVTAEEHQIHGGMGSAVAEVLIQSYPVPIKMVGVKDKFGESGSPDELQRAYQLTSNDIIKAVNEVMKKE
;
A
#
# COMPACT_ATOMS: atom_id res chain seq x y z
N MET A 1 -17.53 35.67 5.13
CA MET A 1 -19.01 35.77 5.03
C MET A 1 -19.57 34.53 5.70
N PHE A 2 -20.30 34.67 6.82
CA PHE A 2 -20.86 33.53 7.54
C PHE A 2 -22.25 33.21 6.99
N PHE A 3 -22.50 31.95 6.67
CA PHE A 3 -23.82 31.48 6.24
C PHE A 3 -24.77 31.43 7.45
N LYS A 4 -26.03 31.81 7.24
CA LYS A 4 -27.04 31.89 8.32
C LYS A 4 -27.57 30.50 8.75
N ASN A 5 -27.40 29.47 7.91
CA ASN A 5 -27.68 28.07 8.22
C ASN A 5 -26.96 27.12 7.25
N GLU A 6 -26.90 25.83 7.59
CA GLU A 6 -26.21 24.80 6.79
C GLU A 6 -26.85 24.55 5.40
N GLU A 7 -28.17 24.72 5.28
CA GLU A 7 -28.88 24.57 4.01
C GLU A 7 -28.48 25.63 2.98
N GLU A 8 -28.22 26.86 3.42
CA GLU A 8 -27.79 27.96 2.56
C GLU A 8 -26.33 27.77 2.09
N ALA A 9 -25.48 27.19 2.94
CA ALA A 9 -24.11 26.82 2.59
C ALA A 9 -24.06 25.71 1.53
N PHE A 10 -24.95 24.72 1.64
CA PHE A 10 -25.04 23.61 0.68
C PHE A 10 -25.52 24.03 -0.71
N LYS A 11 -26.47 24.98 -0.77
CA LYS A 11 -27.02 25.47 -2.05
C LYS A 11 -26.03 26.34 -2.84
N ARG A 12 -25.11 27.03 -2.15
CA ARG A 12 -24.11 27.95 -2.79
C ARG A 12 -22.76 27.29 -3.12
N LYS A 13 -22.51 26.10 -2.61
CA LYS A 13 -21.25 25.39 -2.83
C LYS A 13 -20.87 25.21 -4.33
N PRO A 14 -21.80 24.90 -5.25
CA PRO A 14 -21.50 24.85 -6.69
C PRO A 14 -21.16 26.20 -7.31
N GLU A 15 -21.80 27.29 -6.84
CA GLU A 15 -21.58 28.64 -7.38
C GLU A 15 -20.21 29.21 -6.97
N ILE A 16 -19.78 28.93 -5.75
CA ILE A 16 -18.47 29.34 -5.23
C ILE A 16 -17.33 28.63 -5.98
N ILE A 17 -17.50 27.34 -6.31
CA ILE A 17 -16.51 26.59 -7.09
C ILE A 17 -16.39 27.17 -8.50
N ILE A 18 -17.50 27.53 -9.15
CA ILE A 18 -17.53 28.12 -10.50
C ILE A 18 -16.92 29.53 -10.51
N GLU A 19 -17.08 30.33 -9.44
CA GLU A 19 -16.45 31.63 -9.31
C GLU A 19 -14.94 31.54 -9.10
N LEU A 20 -14.46 30.61 -8.28
CA LEU A 20 -13.03 30.36 -8.05
C LEU A 20 -12.32 29.86 -9.32
N GLU A 21 -12.96 29.02 -10.11
CA GLU A 21 -12.42 28.57 -11.40
C GLU A 21 -12.29 29.69 -12.45
N LYS A 22 -13.09 30.75 -12.35
CA LYS A 22 -13.00 31.92 -13.26
C LYS A 22 -11.92 32.91 -12.88
N GLU A 23 -11.50 32.97 -11.61
CA GLU A 23 -10.46 33.87 -11.15
C GLU A 23 -9.03 33.36 -11.34
N VAL A 24 -8.83 32.04 -11.49
CA VAL A 24 -7.53 31.42 -11.72
C VAL A 24 -7.24 31.36 -13.22
N LYS A 25 -6.69 32.42 -13.78
CA LYS A 25 -6.07 32.39 -15.12
C LYS A 25 -4.72 31.68 -15.02
N ILE A 26 -4.73 30.36 -15.21
CA ILE A 26 -3.49 29.58 -15.41
C ILE A 26 -2.94 29.95 -16.78
N LYS A 27 -1.77 30.59 -16.81
CA LYS A 27 -1.02 30.76 -18.06
C LYS A 27 -0.57 29.39 -18.55
N PRO A 28 -0.70 29.07 -19.84
CA PRO A 28 -0.16 27.84 -20.39
C PRO A 28 1.36 27.81 -20.16
N VAL A 29 1.85 26.72 -19.56
CA VAL A 29 3.29 26.43 -19.50
C VAL A 29 3.69 26.01 -20.90
N GLU A 30 4.63 26.73 -21.51
CA GLU A 30 5.22 26.34 -22.81
C GLU A 30 5.89 24.98 -22.64
N GLU A 31 5.42 23.98 -23.38
CA GLU A 31 6.06 22.67 -23.48
C GLU A 31 7.47 22.84 -24.09
N LYS A 32 8.49 22.64 -23.28
CA LYS A 32 9.84 22.46 -23.80
C LYS A 32 9.89 21.08 -24.45
N VAL A 33 9.95 21.06 -25.77
CA VAL A 33 10.21 19.87 -26.58
C VAL A 33 11.60 19.33 -26.20
N VAL A 34 11.62 18.21 -25.48
CA VAL A 34 12.85 17.44 -25.26
C VAL A 34 13.10 16.63 -26.54
N PRO A 35 14.29 16.65 -27.15
CA PRO A 35 14.55 15.87 -28.36
C PRO A 35 14.44 14.37 -28.07
N GLU A 36 13.59 13.68 -28.85
CA GLU A 36 13.52 12.21 -28.87
C GLU A 36 14.85 11.63 -29.40
N THR A 37 15.69 11.16 -28.50
CA THR A 37 16.72 10.19 -28.90
C THR A 37 16.05 8.82 -28.94
N LYS A 38 15.72 8.36 -30.12
CA LYS A 38 15.36 6.97 -30.39
C LYS A 38 16.61 6.11 -30.29
N GLU A 39 16.97 5.67 -29.10
CA GLU A 39 17.71 4.42 -28.96
C GLU A 39 16.68 3.30 -29.04
N GLU A 40 16.67 2.57 -30.15
CA GLU A 40 15.96 1.30 -30.27
C GLU A 40 16.57 0.34 -29.24
N ILE A 41 15.86 0.19 -28.11
CA ILE A 41 16.15 -0.90 -27.16
C ILE A 41 15.72 -2.17 -27.88
N GLU A 42 16.70 -2.98 -28.35
CA GLU A 42 16.43 -4.34 -28.80
C GLU A 42 15.73 -5.09 -27.65
N ILE A 43 14.45 -5.38 -27.84
CA ILE A 43 13.71 -6.25 -26.94
C ILE A 43 14.28 -7.67 -27.15
N PRO A 44 14.91 -8.29 -26.13
CA PRO A 44 15.37 -9.67 -26.25
C PRO A 44 14.19 -10.57 -26.64
N LYS A 45 14.41 -11.46 -27.62
CA LYS A 45 13.42 -12.49 -27.94
C LYS A 45 13.08 -13.23 -26.66
N PRO A 46 11.79 -13.54 -26.39
CA PRO A 46 11.40 -14.33 -25.22
C PRO A 46 12.20 -15.64 -25.21
N SER A 47 13.16 -15.78 -24.30
CA SER A 47 13.74 -17.08 -24.00
C SER A 47 12.58 -17.98 -23.56
N GLU A 48 12.60 -19.26 -23.92
CA GLU A 48 11.59 -20.22 -23.53
C GLU A 48 11.36 -20.13 -22.02
N PHE A 49 10.28 -19.45 -21.65
CA PHE A 49 9.90 -19.24 -20.25
C PHE A 49 9.81 -20.62 -19.59
N ARG A 50 10.60 -20.87 -18.57
CA ARG A 50 10.33 -21.95 -17.62
C ARG A 50 9.09 -21.54 -16.83
N GLU A 51 7.89 -21.75 -17.41
CA GLU A 51 6.57 -21.45 -16.83
C GLU A 51 6.36 -22.03 -15.42
N SER A 52 7.25 -22.92 -14.96
CA SER A 52 7.07 -23.69 -13.73
C SER A 52 7.45 -22.96 -12.43
N LYS A 53 8.17 -21.83 -12.46
CA LYS A 53 8.64 -21.16 -11.23
C LYS A 53 7.71 -20.06 -10.72
N TYR A 54 6.99 -19.39 -11.63
CA TYR A 54 6.05 -18.33 -11.26
C TYR A 54 4.70 -18.92 -10.88
N ASN A 55 4.07 -18.33 -9.87
CA ASN A 55 2.73 -18.74 -9.45
C ASN A 55 1.74 -18.55 -10.61
N SER A 56 1.05 -19.63 -10.99
CA SER A 56 0.12 -19.65 -12.14
C SER A 56 -1.10 -18.75 -11.99
N THR A 57 -1.35 -18.24 -10.78
CA THR A 57 -2.45 -17.30 -10.48
C THR A 57 -2.07 -15.85 -10.72
N LEU A 58 -0.81 -15.54 -11.09
CA LEU A 58 -0.40 -14.21 -11.50
C LEU A 58 -0.85 -13.89 -12.92
N THR A 59 -0.88 -12.60 -13.26
CA THR A 59 -1.22 -12.16 -14.62
C THR A 59 -0.24 -12.75 -15.66
N LYS A 60 -0.76 -13.21 -16.79
CA LYS A 60 0.06 -13.77 -17.87
C LYS A 60 0.96 -12.73 -18.55
N ASN A 61 0.62 -11.45 -18.45
CA ASN A 61 1.34 -10.36 -19.09
C ASN A 61 2.37 -9.69 -18.16
N LEU A 62 2.80 -10.40 -17.11
CA LEU A 62 3.62 -9.87 -16.01
C LEU A 62 4.87 -9.12 -16.49
N PHE A 63 5.54 -9.61 -17.54
CA PHE A 63 6.80 -9.06 -18.04
C PHE A 63 6.72 -8.39 -19.42
N THR A 64 5.52 -8.26 -19.98
CA THR A 64 5.34 -7.70 -21.35
C THR A 64 4.56 -6.40 -21.33
N ASN A 65 3.27 -6.48 -21.02
CA ASN A 65 2.38 -5.32 -20.98
C ASN A 65 1.38 -5.48 -19.82
N VAL A 66 1.87 -5.24 -18.60
CA VAL A 66 1.05 -5.33 -17.41
C VAL A 66 0.14 -4.10 -17.30
N ASP A 67 -1.15 -4.34 -17.07
CA ASP A 67 -2.11 -3.28 -16.80
C ASP A 67 -1.74 -2.53 -15.52
N LYS A 68 -2.00 -1.21 -15.50
CA LYS A 68 -1.77 -0.38 -14.32
C LYS A 68 -3.08 0.17 -13.77
N ALA A 69 -3.26 0.13 -12.47
CA ALA A 69 -4.43 0.68 -11.79
C ALA A 69 -4.06 1.21 -10.38
N ARG A 70 -4.93 2.02 -9.84
CA ARG A 70 -4.74 2.58 -8.50
C ARG A 70 -5.25 1.62 -7.43
N THR A 71 -4.44 1.36 -6.43
CA THR A 71 -4.85 0.51 -5.29
C THR A 71 -6.04 1.08 -4.54
N ARG A 72 -6.13 2.42 -4.39
CA ARG A 72 -7.31 3.08 -3.80
C ARG A 72 -8.62 2.83 -4.54
N ASP A 73 -8.58 2.56 -5.85
CA ASP A 73 -9.79 2.23 -6.61
C ASP A 73 -10.32 0.84 -6.20
N GLY A 74 -9.42 -0.13 -5.96
CA GLY A 74 -9.78 -1.43 -5.39
C GLY A 74 -10.46 -1.32 -4.02
N PHE A 75 -9.93 -0.45 -3.14
CA PHE A 75 -10.57 -0.13 -1.87
C PHE A 75 -11.99 0.45 -2.05
N GLY A 76 -12.14 1.47 -2.91
CA GLY A 76 -13.44 2.11 -3.15
C GLY A 76 -14.49 1.17 -3.69
N GLU A 77 -14.14 0.34 -4.68
CA GLU A 77 -15.01 -0.69 -5.27
C GLU A 77 -15.45 -1.72 -4.22
N ALA A 78 -14.49 -2.23 -3.43
CA ALA A 78 -14.76 -3.20 -2.37
C ALA A 78 -15.65 -2.61 -1.25
N LEU A 79 -15.41 -1.36 -0.85
CA LEU A 79 -16.19 -0.71 0.20
C LEU A 79 -17.65 -0.54 -0.22
N VAL A 80 -17.91 -0.16 -1.48
CA VAL A 80 -19.26 -0.10 -2.04
C VAL A 80 -19.91 -1.47 -2.00
N LYS A 81 -19.19 -2.50 -2.45
CA LYS A 81 -19.71 -3.87 -2.47
C LYS A 81 -19.99 -4.43 -1.08
N LEU A 82 -19.14 -4.14 -0.11
CA LEU A 82 -19.36 -4.47 1.30
C LEU A 82 -20.63 -3.78 1.84
N GLY A 83 -20.87 -2.52 1.47
CA GLY A 83 -22.08 -1.79 1.84
C GLY A 83 -23.37 -2.40 1.27
N GLU A 84 -23.32 -3.06 0.10
CA GLU A 84 -24.46 -3.77 -0.49
C GLU A 84 -24.85 -5.02 0.30
N ILE A 85 -23.88 -5.74 0.82
CA ILE A 85 -24.08 -7.06 1.43
C ILE A 85 -24.15 -7.03 2.95
N ASN A 86 -23.76 -5.89 3.60
CA ASN A 86 -23.74 -5.79 5.05
C ASN A 86 -24.11 -4.37 5.51
N ASP A 87 -25.25 -4.22 6.17
CA ASP A 87 -25.79 -2.96 6.69
C ASP A 87 -25.04 -2.42 7.93
N LYS A 88 -24.17 -3.22 8.53
CA LYS A 88 -23.30 -2.80 9.64
C LYS A 88 -22.11 -1.98 9.13
N ILE A 89 -21.75 -2.08 7.84
CA ILE A 89 -20.68 -1.29 7.25
C ILE A 89 -21.08 0.18 7.22
N VAL A 90 -20.26 1.01 7.81
CA VAL A 90 -20.35 2.47 7.77
C VAL A 90 -19.00 3.05 7.39
N ALA A 91 -18.97 4.20 6.72
CA ALA A 91 -17.73 4.84 6.31
C ALA A 91 -17.61 6.24 6.91
N LEU A 92 -16.38 6.63 7.26
CA LEU A 92 -16.05 7.94 7.78
C LEU A 92 -14.91 8.57 6.97
N GLY A 93 -15.00 9.88 6.72
CA GLY A 93 -13.99 10.65 5.99
C GLY A 93 -13.62 11.95 6.69
N SER A 94 -12.39 12.41 6.46
CA SER A 94 -11.84 13.67 6.97
C SER A 94 -11.58 14.67 5.84
N ASP A 95 -12.63 15.02 5.09
CA ASP A 95 -12.61 15.95 3.94
C ASP A 95 -11.81 15.48 2.71
N LEU A 96 -11.39 14.22 2.69
CA LEU A 96 -10.60 13.60 1.62
C LEU A 96 -11.35 12.44 0.93
N ALA A 97 -12.69 12.35 1.10
CA ALA A 97 -13.49 11.22 0.62
C ALA A 97 -13.35 10.96 -0.89
N HIS A 98 -13.19 11.99 -1.72
CA HIS A 98 -12.93 11.85 -3.15
C HIS A 98 -11.55 11.23 -3.42
N SER A 99 -10.53 11.75 -2.76
CA SER A 99 -9.14 11.30 -2.95
C SER A 99 -8.94 9.85 -2.51
N VAL A 100 -9.58 9.42 -1.43
CA VAL A 100 -9.48 8.04 -0.89
C VAL A 100 -10.56 7.10 -1.43
N ARG A 101 -11.42 7.54 -2.37
CA ARG A 101 -12.55 6.77 -2.96
C ARG A 101 -13.70 6.43 -2.03
N ALA A 102 -13.71 6.86 -0.79
CA ALA A 102 -14.86 6.71 0.11
C ALA A 102 -16.12 7.45 -0.37
N MET A 103 -15.96 8.44 -1.26
CA MET A 103 -17.09 9.15 -1.89
C MET A 103 -17.99 8.20 -2.70
N TRP A 104 -17.47 7.12 -3.27
CA TRP A 104 -18.30 6.14 -3.99
C TRP A 104 -19.29 5.44 -3.06
N PHE A 105 -18.85 5.14 -1.84
CA PHE A 105 -19.74 4.63 -0.79
C PHE A 105 -20.75 5.71 -0.33
N ALA A 106 -20.29 6.95 -0.11
CA ALA A 106 -21.14 8.06 0.30
C ALA A 106 -22.27 8.36 -0.70
N GLN A 107 -21.98 8.28 -2.00
CA GLN A 107 -22.98 8.47 -3.06
C GLN A 107 -24.06 7.39 -3.05
N LYS A 108 -23.70 6.15 -2.73
CA LYS A 108 -24.61 5.02 -2.73
C LYS A 108 -25.34 4.84 -1.41
N PHE A 109 -24.72 5.15 -0.29
CA PHE A 109 -25.22 4.97 1.07
C PHE A 109 -25.03 6.24 1.90
N PRO A 110 -25.67 7.37 1.55
CA PRO A 110 -25.44 8.66 2.21
C PRO A 110 -25.78 8.61 3.72
N GLU A 111 -26.73 7.80 4.14
CA GLU A 111 -27.14 7.61 5.55
C GLU A 111 -26.13 6.80 6.39
N ARG A 112 -25.16 6.17 5.74
CA ARG A 112 -24.09 5.37 6.38
C ARG A 112 -22.70 5.97 6.18
N PHE A 113 -22.63 7.18 5.62
CA PHE A 113 -21.39 7.91 5.47
C PHE A 113 -21.36 9.15 6.38
N PHE A 114 -20.26 9.31 7.12
CA PHE A 114 -20.07 10.41 8.06
C PHE A 114 -18.87 11.27 7.64
N GLN A 115 -19.13 12.49 7.22
CA GLN A 115 -18.07 13.47 6.95
C GLN A 115 -17.75 14.22 8.23
N ILE A 116 -16.55 14.00 8.75
CA ILE A 116 -16.13 14.57 10.06
C ILE A 116 -15.37 15.89 9.88
N GLY A 117 -14.85 16.16 8.68
CA GLY A 117 -13.94 17.28 8.43
C GLY A 117 -12.49 16.94 8.79
N ILE A 118 -11.62 17.94 8.78
CA ILE A 118 -10.18 17.78 9.07
C ILE A 118 -9.99 17.63 10.59
N ALA A 119 -10.44 16.50 11.14
CA ALA A 119 -10.46 16.23 12.58
C ALA A 119 -10.27 14.73 12.85
N GLU A 120 -9.11 14.18 12.49
CA GLU A 120 -8.82 12.74 12.53
C GLU A 120 -8.94 12.15 13.94
N ALA A 121 -8.55 12.90 14.97
CA ALA A 121 -8.71 12.48 16.36
C ALA A 121 -10.19 12.30 16.75
N ASN A 122 -11.06 13.24 16.32
CA ASN A 122 -12.52 13.15 16.51
C ASN A 122 -13.10 11.99 15.71
N MET A 123 -12.67 11.82 14.44
CA MET A 123 -13.09 10.71 13.59
C MET A 123 -12.77 9.36 14.24
N THR A 124 -11.62 9.23 14.87
CA THR A 124 -11.20 8.03 15.60
C THR A 124 -12.14 7.73 16.78
N GLY A 125 -12.50 8.74 17.56
CA GLY A 125 -13.45 8.61 18.66
C GLY A 125 -14.85 8.20 18.20
N ILE A 126 -15.33 8.80 17.12
CA ILE A 126 -16.65 8.45 16.52
C ILE A 126 -16.62 7.01 15.98
N ALA A 127 -15.56 6.61 15.27
CA ALA A 127 -15.40 5.26 14.75
C ALA A 127 -15.39 4.22 15.88
N ALA A 128 -14.69 4.50 17.00
CA ALA A 128 -14.68 3.64 18.17
C ALA A 128 -16.10 3.52 18.79
N GLY A 129 -16.85 4.63 18.88
CA GLY A 129 -18.23 4.64 19.36
C GLY A 129 -19.18 3.82 18.47
N LEU A 130 -19.07 3.97 17.15
CA LEU A 130 -19.84 3.19 16.17
C LEU A 130 -19.53 1.68 16.27
N ALA A 131 -18.25 1.33 16.44
CA ALA A 131 -17.84 -0.05 16.64
C ALA A 131 -18.41 -0.63 17.96
N ARG A 132 -18.48 0.18 19.01
CA ARG A 132 -19.03 -0.21 20.31
C ARG A 132 -20.52 -0.56 20.24
N VAL A 133 -21.27 0.07 19.35
CA VAL A 133 -22.70 -0.23 19.11
C VAL A 133 -22.93 -1.26 17.99
N GLY A 134 -21.86 -1.98 17.57
CA GLY A 134 -21.95 -3.12 16.66
C GLY A 134 -21.88 -2.78 15.17
N LYS A 135 -21.52 -1.57 14.78
CA LYS A 135 -21.18 -1.22 13.41
C LYS A 135 -19.75 -1.65 13.07
N ILE A 136 -19.41 -1.69 11.78
CA ILE A 136 -18.08 -1.96 11.26
C ILE A 136 -17.60 -0.70 10.51
N PRO A 137 -17.00 0.26 11.22
CA PRO A 137 -16.60 1.52 10.62
C PRO A 137 -15.31 1.38 9.82
N PHE A 138 -15.34 1.85 8.58
CA PHE A 138 -14.20 2.09 7.71
C PHE A 138 -13.88 3.59 7.74
N MET A 139 -12.89 3.98 8.53
CA MET A 139 -12.42 5.35 8.58
C MET A 139 -11.27 5.54 7.58
N SER A 140 -11.36 6.55 6.71
CA SER A 140 -10.41 6.72 5.62
C SER A 140 -9.93 8.15 5.48
N THR A 141 -8.60 8.29 5.37
CA THR A 141 -7.89 9.53 5.06
C THR A 141 -6.49 9.19 4.54
N PHE A 142 -5.57 10.17 4.46
CA PHE A 142 -4.20 9.88 4.06
C PHE A 142 -3.40 9.20 5.18
N GLY A 143 -2.42 8.38 4.78
CA GLY A 143 -1.59 7.58 5.68
C GLY A 143 -0.97 8.40 6.81
N VAL A 144 -0.31 9.50 6.47
CA VAL A 144 0.35 10.40 7.42
C VAL A 144 -0.63 11.01 8.44
N PHE A 145 -1.91 11.20 8.07
CA PHE A 145 -2.90 11.79 8.97
C PHE A 145 -3.57 10.75 9.86
N ILE A 146 -3.91 9.57 9.31
CA ILE A 146 -4.58 8.51 10.07
C ILE A 146 -3.64 7.81 11.06
N THR A 147 -2.33 7.91 10.86
CA THR A 147 -1.32 7.30 11.75
C THR A 147 -0.62 8.30 12.65
N GLY A 148 -0.39 9.53 12.18
CA GLY A 148 0.35 10.53 12.92
C GLY A 148 -0.50 11.39 13.85
N ARG A 149 -1.52 12.09 13.29
CA ARG A 149 -2.29 13.10 14.04
C ARG A 149 -3.16 12.55 15.16
N ASN A 150 -3.55 11.31 15.10
CA ASN A 150 -4.51 10.67 16.00
C ASN A 150 -3.98 9.36 16.61
N TRP A 151 -2.66 9.16 16.60
CA TRP A 151 -2.06 7.91 17.06
C TRP A 151 -2.44 7.56 18.52
N ASP A 152 -2.50 8.55 19.40
CA ASP A 152 -2.94 8.35 20.79
C ASP A 152 -4.39 7.85 20.85
N GLN A 153 -5.30 8.46 20.07
CA GLN A 153 -6.70 8.04 20.00
C GLN A 153 -6.84 6.64 19.39
N VAL A 154 -6.05 6.31 18.34
CA VAL A 154 -6.00 4.95 17.79
C VAL A 154 -5.55 3.96 18.85
N ARG A 155 -4.50 4.30 19.61
CA ARG A 155 -3.98 3.46 20.68
C ARG A 155 -5.03 3.24 21.78
N MET A 156 -5.63 4.32 22.31
CA MET A 156 -6.49 4.26 23.50
C MET A 156 -7.94 3.92 23.19
N SER A 157 -8.48 4.39 22.08
CA SER A 157 -9.91 4.20 21.76
C SER A 157 -10.20 3.02 20.85
N ILE A 158 -9.19 2.54 20.08
CA ILE A 158 -9.35 1.46 19.10
C ILE A 158 -8.53 0.24 19.49
N ALA A 159 -7.20 0.35 19.55
CA ALA A 159 -6.32 -0.81 19.72
C ALA A 159 -6.42 -1.41 21.14
N TYR A 160 -6.34 -0.59 22.18
CA TYR A 160 -6.41 -1.06 23.58
C TYR A 160 -7.71 -1.81 23.89
N PRO A 161 -8.91 -1.29 23.57
CA PRO A 161 -10.16 -2.00 23.79
C PRO A 161 -10.52 -2.99 22.68
N ASN A 162 -9.63 -3.25 21.73
CA ASN A 162 -9.81 -4.16 20.58
C ASN A 162 -11.08 -3.87 19.76
N MET A 163 -11.33 -2.60 19.42
CA MET A 163 -12.52 -2.18 18.67
C MET A 163 -12.42 -2.62 17.20
N ASN A 164 -13.55 -3.06 16.66
CA ASN A 164 -13.67 -3.52 15.27
C ASN A 164 -13.72 -2.35 14.27
N VAL A 165 -12.61 -1.60 14.16
CA VAL A 165 -12.47 -0.43 13.28
C VAL A 165 -11.44 -0.71 12.19
N LYS A 166 -11.75 -0.30 10.95
CA LYS A 166 -10.85 -0.42 9.79
C LYS A 166 -10.27 0.97 9.46
N LEU A 167 -8.97 1.11 9.70
CA LEU A 167 -8.20 2.31 9.40
C LEU A 167 -7.67 2.18 7.98
N CYS A 168 -8.27 2.89 7.03
CA CYS A 168 -7.99 2.75 5.61
C CYS A 168 -7.14 3.95 5.14
N ALA A 169 -5.85 3.71 4.97
CA ALA A 169 -4.83 4.71 4.70
C ALA A 169 -4.50 4.77 3.21
N SER A 170 -4.90 5.84 2.55
CA SER A 170 -4.46 6.17 1.20
C SER A 170 -3.24 7.09 1.22
N HIS A 171 -2.58 7.28 0.08
CA HIS A 171 -1.41 8.17 -0.05
C HIS A 171 -0.30 7.76 0.94
N THR A 172 0.13 6.51 0.83
CA THR A 172 1.21 5.94 1.63
C THR A 172 2.41 5.65 0.76
N GLY A 173 3.61 5.74 1.33
CA GLY A 173 4.85 5.60 0.58
C GLY A 173 5.38 6.94 0.05
N VAL A 174 6.32 6.90 -0.87
CA VAL A 174 6.95 8.05 -1.50
C VAL A 174 6.55 8.16 -2.98
N PHE A 175 6.85 7.17 -3.81
CA PHE A 175 6.50 7.18 -5.23
C PHE A 175 5.01 6.84 -5.45
N SER A 176 4.39 6.06 -4.58
CA SER A 176 2.94 5.79 -4.58
C SER A 176 2.10 7.02 -4.22
N VAL A 177 2.71 8.10 -3.76
CA VAL A 177 2.08 9.42 -3.51
C VAL A 177 2.44 10.42 -4.59
N GLY A 178 3.71 10.47 -5.01
CA GLY A 178 4.19 11.33 -6.08
C GLY A 178 4.33 12.80 -5.66
N GLU A 179 3.74 13.69 -6.45
CA GLU A 179 3.95 15.14 -6.43
C GLU A 179 3.53 15.85 -5.12
N ASP A 180 2.66 15.24 -4.32
CA ASP A 180 2.14 15.86 -3.08
C ASP A 180 3.26 16.13 -2.03
N GLY A 181 4.39 15.44 -2.15
CA GLY A 181 5.60 15.69 -1.35
C GLY A 181 5.54 15.20 0.09
N ALA A 182 6.59 15.51 0.84
CA ALA A 182 6.86 14.99 2.18
C ALA A 182 5.71 15.12 3.18
N SER A 183 4.91 16.19 3.10
CA SER A 183 3.79 16.42 4.01
C SER A 183 2.63 15.42 3.86
N HIS A 184 2.63 14.64 2.76
CA HIS A 184 1.60 13.66 2.43
C HIS A 184 2.15 12.24 2.26
N GLN A 185 3.47 12.09 2.15
CA GLN A 185 4.18 10.82 1.98
C GLN A 185 4.39 10.15 3.34
N SER A 186 3.61 9.09 3.62
CA SER A 186 3.71 8.33 4.86
C SER A 186 4.78 7.26 4.71
N LEU A 187 5.86 7.39 5.45
CA LEU A 187 7.04 6.49 5.41
C LEU A 187 7.30 5.79 6.75
N GLU A 188 6.49 6.06 7.77
CA GLU A 188 6.60 5.55 9.15
C GLU A 188 5.32 4.84 9.63
N ASP A 189 4.31 4.80 8.80
CA ASP A 189 2.97 4.34 9.14
C ASP A 189 2.90 2.84 9.51
N ILE A 190 3.63 1.98 8.80
CA ILE A 190 3.71 0.56 9.15
C ILE A 190 4.31 0.40 10.55
N ALA A 191 5.40 1.11 10.85
CA ALA A 191 6.06 1.06 12.15
C ALA A 191 5.11 1.49 13.27
N LEU A 192 4.40 2.61 13.10
CA LEU A 192 3.45 3.16 14.07
C LEU A 192 2.28 2.22 14.34
N MET A 193 1.79 1.54 13.30
CA MET A 193 0.63 0.66 13.44
C MET A 193 1.01 -0.75 13.90
N ARG A 194 2.14 -1.31 13.42
CA ARG A 194 2.53 -2.67 13.83
C ARG A 194 2.94 -2.78 15.31
N ILE A 195 3.40 -1.68 15.91
CA ILE A 195 3.79 -1.70 17.33
C ILE A 195 2.58 -1.81 18.29
N LEU A 196 1.38 -1.42 17.83
CA LEU A 196 0.18 -1.46 18.66
C LEU A 196 -0.32 -2.90 18.85
N PRO A 197 -0.53 -3.38 20.11
CA PRO A 197 -1.22 -4.65 20.33
C PRO A 197 -2.60 -4.69 19.65
N ASN A 198 -3.07 -5.88 19.28
CA ASN A 198 -4.34 -6.16 18.61
C ASN A 198 -4.46 -5.63 17.17
N MET A 199 -3.60 -4.71 16.72
CA MET A 199 -3.65 -4.16 15.37
C MET A 199 -3.22 -5.20 14.33
N THR A 200 -4.05 -5.42 13.32
CA THR A 200 -3.68 -6.12 12.08
C THR A 200 -3.16 -5.08 11.07
N VAL A 201 -2.09 -5.39 10.34
CA VAL A 201 -1.48 -4.47 9.35
C VAL A 201 -1.37 -5.16 8.00
N ILE A 202 -2.06 -4.62 6.99
CA ILE A 202 -2.16 -5.17 5.63
C ILE A 202 -1.66 -4.15 4.61
N VAL A 203 -0.77 -4.59 3.71
CA VAL A 203 -0.09 -3.78 2.68
C VAL A 203 -0.20 -4.48 1.33
N PRO A 204 -1.35 -4.42 0.66
CA PRO A 204 -1.56 -5.11 -0.61
C PRO A 204 -0.70 -4.53 -1.74
N CYS A 205 -0.33 -5.38 -2.71
CA CYS A 205 0.59 -5.02 -3.78
C CYS A 205 -0.07 -4.30 -4.97
N ASP A 206 -1.35 -4.56 -5.25
CA ASP A 206 -2.05 -3.98 -6.40
C ASP A 206 -3.54 -3.73 -6.13
N LYS A 207 -4.28 -3.31 -7.17
CA LYS A 207 -5.71 -2.99 -7.11
C LYS A 207 -6.55 -4.20 -6.70
N LEU A 208 -6.32 -5.37 -7.30
CA LEU A 208 -7.14 -6.56 -7.04
C LEU A 208 -6.85 -7.13 -5.66
N GLU A 209 -5.59 -7.14 -5.25
CA GLU A 209 -5.25 -7.54 -3.89
C GLU A 209 -5.81 -6.56 -2.86
N THR A 210 -5.83 -5.24 -3.14
CA THR A 210 -6.48 -4.24 -2.26
C THR A 210 -7.99 -4.48 -2.16
N TYR A 211 -8.64 -4.87 -3.25
CA TYR A 211 -10.05 -5.25 -3.23
C TYR A 211 -10.28 -6.44 -2.29
N LYS A 212 -9.51 -7.53 -2.43
CA LYS A 212 -9.61 -8.72 -1.56
C LYS A 212 -9.26 -8.39 -0.11
N ALA A 213 -8.20 -7.61 0.11
CA ALA A 213 -7.77 -7.18 1.44
C ALA A 213 -8.85 -6.36 2.17
N THR A 214 -9.63 -5.55 1.43
CA THR A 214 -10.74 -4.77 2.00
C THR A 214 -11.87 -5.67 2.47
N PHE A 215 -12.21 -6.73 1.72
CA PHE A 215 -13.17 -7.74 2.15
C PHE A 215 -12.67 -8.51 3.38
N ALA A 216 -11.44 -9.00 3.32
CA ALA A 216 -10.84 -9.73 4.43
C ALA A 216 -10.74 -8.86 5.70
N ALA A 217 -10.42 -7.56 5.55
CA ALA A 217 -10.43 -6.62 6.66
C ALA A 217 -11.80 -6.52 7.35
N ALA A 218 -12.91 -6.57 6.60
CA ALA A 218 -14.26 -6.54 7.18
C ALA A 218 -14.55 -7.75 8.07
N GLU A 219 -13.96 -8.91 7.77
CA GLU A 219 -14.16 -10.17 8.49
C GLU A 219 -13.28 -10.26 9.76
N VAL A 220 -12.13 -9.60 9.79
CA VAL A 220 -11.27 -9.54 10.98
C VAL A 220 -12.02 -8.89 12.14
N LYS A 221 -12.13 -9.58 13.27
CA LYS A 221 -12.68 -9.04 14.50
C LYS A 221 -11.58 -8.29 15.27
N GLY A 222 -11.62 -6.97 15.20
CA GLY A 222 -10.60 -6.10 15.81
C GLY A 222 -10.12 -5.02 14.84
N PRO A 223 -9.12 -4.23 15.26
CA PRO A 223 -8.59 -3.13 14.46
C PRO A 223 -7.73 -3.65 13.30
N VAL A 224 -7.94 -3.06 12.13
CA VAL A 224 -7.15 -3.33 10.93
C VAL A 224 -6.64 -2.01 10.37
N TYR A 225 -5.35 -1.93 10.11
CA TYR A 225 -4.73 -0.90 9.29
C TYR A 225 -4.53 -1.45 7.87
N LEU A 226 -5.23 -0.87 6.90
CA LEU A 226 -5.15 -1.23 5.49
C LEU A 226 -4.46 -0.09 4.73
N ARG A 227 -3.30 -0.39 4.14
CA ARG A 227 -2.37 0.56 3.53
C ARG A 227 -2.45 0.49 2.01
N PHE A 228 -2.65 1.61 1.32
CA PHE A 228 -2.66 1.66 -0.15
C PHE A 228 -2.25 3.03 -0.71
N GLY A 229 -1.79 3.04 -1.97
CA GLY A 229 -1.27 4.23 -2.64
C GLY A 229 -2.30 5.03 -3.43
N ARG A 230 -1.85 6.13 -4.00
CA ARG A 230 -2.59 7.04 -4.89
C ARG A 230 -2.35 6.73 -6.37
N GLU A 231 -1.09 6.48 -6.73
CA GLU A 231 -0.65 6.38 -8.12
C GLU A 231 -1.00 5.02 -8.75
N ASN A 232 -0.91 4.95 -10.08
CA ASN A 232 -1.09 3.71 -10.79
C ASN A 232 0.10 2.78 -10.57
N VAL A 233 -0.17 1.55 -10.16
CA VAL A 233 0.82 0.48 -10.01
C VAL A 233 0.45 -0.71 -10.90
N PRO A 234 1.41 -1.56 -11.29
CA PRO A 234 1.13 -2.76 -12.06
C PRO A 234 0.13 -3.68 -11.34
N VAL A 235 -0.84 -4.22 -12.07
CA VAL A 235 -1.81 -5.21 -11.57
C VAL A 235 -1.27 -6.60 -11.89
N ILE A 236 -0.67 -7.22 -10.90
CA ILE A 236 0.04 -8.50 -11.03
C ILE A 236 -0.77 -9.69 -10.54
N THR A 237 -1.74 -9.44 -9.64
CA THR A 237 -2.65 -10.48 -9.14
C THR A 237 -3.86 -10.64 -10.06
N THR A 238 -4.57 -11.77 -9.93
CA THR A 238 -5.83 -12.07 -10.62
C THR A 238 -6.93 -12.41 -9.61
N GLU A 239 -8.13 -12.68 -10.08
CA GLU A 239 -9.21 -13.17 -9.20
C GLU A 239 -8.84 -14.50 -8.52
N GLU A 240 -8.04 -15.33 -9.18
CA GLU A 240 -7.60 -16.65 -8.69
C GLU A 240 -6.47 -16.56 -7.67
N THR A 241 -5.69 -15.44 -7.64
CA THR A 241 -4.60 -15.28 -6.66
C THR A 241 -5.18 -15.32 -5.25
N PRO A 242 -4.72 -16.23 -4.36
CA PRO A 242 -5.26 -16.34 -3.01
C PRO A 242 -4.92 -15.10 -2.19
N PHE A 243 -5.77 -14.82 -1.19
CA PHE A 243 -5.53 -13.78 -0.19
C PHE A 243 -6.08 -14.24 1.16
N GLU A 244 -5.20 -14.42 2.13
CA GLU A 244 -5.56 -14.77 3.51
C GLU A 244 -4.74 -13.92 4.50
N VAL A 245 -5.43 -13.22 5.42
CA VAL A 245 -4.76 -12.39 6.42
C VAL A 245 -3.83 -13.24 7.29
N GLY A 246 -2.57 -12.84 7.37
CA GLY A 246 -1.54 -13.53 8.15
C GLY A 246 -0.80 -14.63 7.37
N LYS A 247 -1.08 -14.79 6.09
CA LYS A 247 -0.34 -15.65 5.17
C LYS A 247 0.47 -14.83 4.18
N ALA A 248 1.57 -15.36 3.74
CA ALA A 248 2.40 -14.79 2.67
C ALA A 248 2.34 -15.72 1.46
N GLU A 249 2.33 -15.13 0.26
CA GLU A 249 2.21 -15.90 -0.98
C GLU A 249 3.56 -15.98 -1.71
N ILE A 250 3.96 -17.17 -2.12
CA ILE A 250 5.14 -17.35 -2.97
C ILE A 250 4.72 -17.07 -4.41
N PHE A 251 5.18 -15.94 -4.96
CA PHE A 251 4.90 -15.52 -6.32
C PHE A 251 5.89 -16.06 -7.33
N ARG A 252 7.11 -16.36 -6.90
CA ARG A 252 8.12 -17.11 -7.65
C ARG A 252 8.92 -18.00 -6.71
N ASP A 253 9.12 -19.23 -7.11
CA ASP A 253 10.01 -20.15 -6.37
C ASP A 253 11.47 -19.98 -6.84
N GLY A 254 12.43 -20.33 -5.97
CA GLY A 254 13.86 -20.23 -6.22
C GLY A 254 14.69 -20.69 -5.02
N ASP A 255 15.96 -21.03 -5.26
CA ASP A 255 16.77 -21.75 -4.29
C ASP A 255 17.99 -20.99 -3.76
N ASP A 256 18.43 -19.86 -4.41
CA ASP A 256 19.67 -19.18 -4.04
C ASP A 256 19.48 -18.04 -3.00
N VAL A 257 18.39 -17.27 -3.13
CA VAL A 257 18.06 -16.13 -2.27
C VAL A 257 16.56 -15.91 -2.23
N THR A 258 16.03 -15.42 -1.12
CA THR A 258 14.63 -15.03 -1.04
C THR A 258 14.46 -13.51 -0.95
N ILE A 259 13.63 -12.95 -1.84
CA ILE A 259 13.18 -11.55 -1.81
C ILE A 259 11.78 -11.52 -1.21
N ILE A 260 11.62 -10.90 -0.04
CA ILE A 260 10.35 -10.73 0.65
C ILE A 260 9.92 -9.27 0.45
N ALA A 261 8.81 -9.04 -0.25
CA ALA A 261 8.32 -7.71 -0.55
C ALA A 261 6.88 -7.50 -0.08
N CYS A 262 6.46 -6.25 0.09
CA CYS A 262 5.06 -5.87 0.30
C CYS A 262 4.70 -4.60 -0.49
N GLY A 263 3.41 -4.41 -0.72
CA GLY A 263 2.93 -3.27 -1.49
C GLY A 263 3.46 -3.28 -2.93
N PRO A 264 3.53 -2.12 -3.60
CA PRO A 264 3.88 -2.05 -5.02
C PRO A 264 5.28 -2.59 -5.36
N LEU A 265 6.22 -2.64 -4.39
CA LEU A 265 7.57 -3.20 -4.63
C LEU A 265 7.58 -4.72 -4.86
N VAL A 266 6.46 -5.42 -4.71
CA VAL A 266 6.34 -6.83 -5.12
C VAL A 266 6.55 -6.98 -6.63
N TYR A 267 6.06 -6.05 -7.44
CA TYR A 267 6.33 -6.05 -8.87
C TYR A 267 7.82 -5.86 -9.18
N ASP A 268 8.47 -4.90 -8.53
CA ASP A 268 9.92 -4.68 -8.69
C ASP A 268 10.75 -5.90 -8.27
N ALA A 269 10.29 -6.62 -7.24
CA ALA A 269 10.90 -7.88 -6.81
C ALA A 269 10.79 -8.99 -7.88
N LEU A 270 9.65 -9.08 -8.57
CA LEU A 270 9.45 -10.01 -9.68
C LEU A 270 10.32 -9.63 -10.89
N ILE A 271 10.40 -8.34 -11.24
CA ILE A 271 11.32 -7.87 -12.30
C ILE A 271 12.79 -8.14 -11.92
N ALA A 272 13.15 -7.91 -10.65
CA ALA A 272 14.51 -8.22 -10.18
C ALA A 272 14.82 -9.71 -10.29
N SER A 273 13.89 -10.58 -9.91
CA SER A 273 14.07 -12.04 -9.98
C SER A 273 14.24 -12.55 -11.42
N GLN A 274 13.54 -11.95 -12.39
CA GLN A 274 13.72 -12.27 -13.81
C GLN A 274 15.12 -11.92 -14.29
N LYS A 275 15.62 -10.71 -13.98
CA LYS A 275 16.95 -10.28 -14.37
C LYS A 275 18.05 -11.07 -13.67
N LEU A 276 17.87 -11.43 -12.40
CA LEU A 276 18.79 -12.29 -11.65
C LEU A 276 18.89 -13.69 -12.26
N GLU A 277 17.79 -14.24 -12.78
CA GLU A 277 17.81 -15.52 -13.49
C GLU A 277 18.68 -15.46 -14.76
N GLU A 278 18.67 -14.34 -15.49
CA GLU A 278 19.58 -14.11 -16.63
C GLU A 278 21.06 -14.10 -16.21
N GLU A 279 21.34 -13.68 -14.95
CA GLU A 279 22.67 -13.71 -14.33
C GLU A 279 23.01 -15.09 -13.68
N GLY A 280 22.09 -16.06 -13.74
CA GLY A 280 22.25 -17.39 -13.16
C GLY A 280 21.92 -17.48 -11.66
N ILE A 281 21.25 -16.47 -11.10
CA ILE A 281 20.80 -16.43 -9.70
C ILE A 281 19.31 -16.77 -9.62
N ASP A 282 18.96 -17.82 -8.88
CA ASP A 282 17.61 -18.30 -8.72
C ASP A 282 16.92 -17.71 -7.49
N ALA A 283 16.30 -16.53 -7.67
CA ALA A 283 15.69 -15.78 -6.58
C ALA A 283 14.22 -16.18 -6.35
N ARG A 284 13.86 -16.58 -5.12
CA ARG A 284 12.47 -16.71 -4.67
C ARG A 284 11.87 -15.34 -4.40
N VAL A 285 10.59 -15.14 -4.76
CA VAL A 285 9.83 -13.90 -4.45
C VAL A 285 8.61 -14.25 -3.62
N ILE A 286 8.51 -13.60 -2.46
CA ILE A 286 7.39 -13.73 -1.52
C ILE A 286 6.67 -12.38 -1.41
N ASN A 287 5.36 -12.38 -1.68
CA ASN A 287 4.47 -11.29 -1.34
C ASN A 287 4.02 -11.44 0.12
N ASN A 288 4.55 -10.59 1.00
CA ASN A 288 4.18 -10.54 2.42
C ASN A 288 3.16 -9.43 2.67
N HIS A 289 1.99 -9.54 2.07
CA HIS A 289 0.93 -8.53 2.14
C HIS A 289 0.39 -8.28 3.57
N THR A 290 0.59 -9.19 4.51
CA THR A 290 0.23 -9.00 5.91
C THR A 290 1.48 -8.87 6.77
N VAL A 291 1.76 -7.64 7.22
CA VAL A 291 2.93 -7.37 8.08
C VAL A 291 2.66 -7.77 9.53
N LYS A 292 1.39 -7.76 9.95
CA LYS A 292 0.97 -8.21 11.27
C LYS A 292 -0.47 -8.76 11.24
N PRO A 293 -0.70 -10.02 11.67
CA PRO A 293 0.33 -10.98 12.07
C PRO A 293 1.20 -11.37 10.87
N ILE A 294 2.50 -11.52 11.09
CA ILE A 294 3.43 -11.92 10.02
C ILE A 294 3.44 -13.45 9.86
N ASP A 295 3.55 -13.94 8.64
CA ASP A 295 3.67 -15.39 8.35
C ASP A 295 5.07 -15.92 8.70
N ARG A 296 5.23 -16.29 9.97
CA ARG A 296 6.50 -16.80 10.50
C ARG A 296 6.93 -18.09 9.81
N ASP A 297 5.97 -18.96 9.48
CA ASP A 297 6.27 -20.30 8.95
C ASP A 297 6.85 -20.20 7.54
N THR A 298 6.24 -19.38 6.68
CA THR A 298 6.73 -19.13 5.31
C THR A 298 8.09 -18.45 5.33
N ILE A 299 8.31 -17.45 6.20
CA ILE A 299 9.59 -16.76 6.34
C ILE A 299 10.70 -17.71 6.81
N LEU A 300 10.43 -18.52 7.85
CA LEU A 300 11.41 -19.46 8.38
C LEU A 300 11.71 -20.60 7.41
N LYS A 301 10.70 -21.05 6.65
CA LYS A 301 10.91 -22.02 5.56
C LYS A 301 11.85 -21.44 4.52
N ALA A 302 11.57 -20.24 4.04
CA ALA A 302 12.40 -19.57 3.04
C ALA A 302 13.84 -19.36 3.54
N ALA A 303 14.02 -18.92 4.79
CA ALA A 303 15.35 -18.74 5.37
C ALA A 303 16.16 -20.05 5.47
N ARG A 304 15.50 -21.18 5.77
CA ARG A 304 16.19 -22.49 5.81
C ARG A 304 16.56 -23.00 4.42
N GLU A 305 15.74 -22.73 3.42
CA GLU A 305 15.91 -23.23 2.06
C GLU A 305 16.94 -22.41 1.28
N THR A 306 16.89 -21.07 1.33
CA THR A 306 17.78 -20.19 0.56
C THR A 306 18.95 -19.63 1.37
N GLY A 307 18.84 -19.55 2.69
CA GLY A 307 19.91 -19.05 3.58
C GLY A 307 20.20 -17.56 3.48
N LEU A 308 19.61 -16.81 2.56
CA LEU A 308 19.85 -15.40 2.29
C LEU A 308 18.52 -14.69 2.05
N ILE A 309 18.33 -13.53 2.69
CA ILE A 309 17.08 -12.76 2.60
C ILE A 309 17.35 -11.33 2.15
N VAL A 310 16.53 -10.86 1.22
CA VAL A 310 16.39 -9.42 0.89
C VAL A 310 14.96 -9.02 1.17
N THR A 311 14.73 -7.89 1.84
CA THR A 311 13.37 -7.34 1.99
C THR A 311 13.20 -6.06 1.16
N ALA A 312 11.99 -5.82 0.64
CA ALA A 312 11.69 -4.64 -0.15
C ALA A 312 10.33 -4.03 0.25
N GLU A 313 10.36 -2.76 0.66
CA GLU A 313 9.17 -2.02 1.12
C GLU A 313 9.26 -0.53 0.80
N GLU A 314 8.15 0.09 0.46
CA GLU A 314 8.04 1.54 0.27
C GLU A 314 7.74 2.22 1.62
N HIS A 315 8.69 2.14 2.53
CA HIS A 315 8.63 2.62 3.92
C HIS A 315 10.06 2.83 4.43
N GLN A 316 10.25 3.49 5.57
CA GLN A 316 11.55 3.49 6.23
C GLN A 316 12.00 2.05 6.51
N ILE A 317 13.30 1.78 6.35
CA ILE A 317 13.88 0.47 6.73
C ILE A 317 13.75 0.21 8.25
N HIS A 318 13.53 1.26 9.03
CA HIS A 318 13.36 1.19 10.48
C HIS A 318 11.90 0.92 10.85
N GLY A 319 11.65 -0.18 11.55
CA GLY A 319 10.35 -0.52 12.10
C GLY A 319 9.30 -1.04 11.10
N GLY A 320 9.59 -1.08 9.79
CA GLY A 320 8.68 -1.55 8.75
C GLY A 320 8.57 -3.08 8.64
N MET A 321 8.23 -3.57 7.45
CA MET A 321 8.09 -4.99 7.13
C MET A 321 9.44 -5.71 7.21
N GLY A 322 10.52 -5.11 6.68
CA GLY A 322 11.87 -5.67 6.78
C GLY A 322 12.33 -5.87 8.22
N SER A 323 12.01 -4.92 9.11
CA SER A 323 12.26 -5.07 10.56
C SER A 323 11.45 -6.22 11.16
N ALA A 324 10.17 -6.40 10.75
CA ALA A 324 9.35 -7.51 11.21
C ALA A 324 9.91 -8.89 10.78
N VAL A 325 10.41 -8.98 9.55
CA VAL A 325 11.12 -10.18 9.06
C VAL A 325 12.38 -10.42 9.87
N ALA A 326 13.20 -9.40 10.10
CA ALA A 326 14.42 -9.52 10.91
C ALA A 326 14.13 -9.98 12.34
N GLU A 327 13.07 -9.49 12.99
CA GLU A 327 12.62 -9.92 14.31
C GLU A 327 12.24 -11.41 14.36
N VAL A 328 11.65 -11.95 13.29
CA VAL A 328 11.35 -13.40 13.16
C VAL A 328 12.64 -14.18 13.04
N LEU A 329 13.54 -13.76 12.16
CA LEU A 329 14.77 -14.47 11.82
C LEU A 329 15.73 -14.51 13.02
N ILE A 330 16.00 -13.38 13.66
CA ILE A 330 16.98 -13.31 14.77
C ILE A 330 16.58 -14.17 15.98
N GLN A 331 15.27 -14.37 16.19
CA GLN A 331 14.75 -15.15 17.31
C GLN A 331 14.68 -16.67 17.01
N SER A 332 14.75 -17.08 15.74
CA SER A 332 14.42 -18.46 15.35
C SER A 332 15.45 -19.11 14.44
N TYR A 333 15.89 -18.45 13.39
CA TYR A 333 16.86 -18.95 12.41
C TYR A 333 17.59 -17.79 11.74
N PRO A 334 18.65 -17.25 12.39
CA PRO A 334 19.38 -16.10 11.87
C PRO A 334 20.09 -16.42 10.54
N VAL A 335 19.85 -15.57 9.55
CA VAL A 335 20.52 -15.60 8.24
C VAL A 335 20.91 -14.17 7.84
N PRO A 336 21.85 -13.95 6.93
CA PRO A 336 22.14 -12.65 6.37
C PRO A 336 20.90 -12.01 5.75
N ILE A 337 20.65 -10.73 6.07
CA ILE A 337 19.53 -9.97 5.56
C ILE A 337 19.98 -8.61 5.04
N LYS A 338 19.46 -8.19 3.88
CA LYS A 338 19.56 -6.82 3.35
C LYS A 338 18.18 -6.22 3.21
N MET A 339 18.03 -4.94 3.55
CA MET A 339 16.77 -4.23 3.48
C MET A 339 16.81 -3.16 2.37
N VAL A 340 15.87 -3.21 1.44
CA VAL A 340 15.56 -2.18 0.46
C VAL A 340 14.34 -1.42 0.96
N GLY A 341 14.51 -0.12 1.19
CA GLY A 341 13.53 0.80 1.73
C GLY A 341 14.13 2.19 1.85
N VAL A 342 13.35 3.14 2.34
CA VAL A 342 13.80 4.52 2.56
C VAL A 342 14.80 4.56 3.73
N LYS A 343 15.93 5.23 3.51
CA LYS A 343 17.09 5.21 4.42
C LYS A 343 17.18 6.52 5.20
N ASP A 344 16.38 6.63 6.25
CA ASP A 344 16.37 7.75 7.20
C ASP A 344 16.28 9.13 6.51
N LYS A 345 15.28 9.24 5.60
CA LYS A 345 14.99 10.47 4.86
C LYS A 345 13.49 10.73 4.84
N PHE A 346 13.11 12.01 4.88
CA PHE A 346 11.75 12.41 4.51
C PHE A 346 11.57 12.33 2.99
N GLY A 347 10.32 12.34 2.55
CA GLY A 347 9.98 12.40 1.14
C GLY A 347 10.22 13.79 0.53
N GLU A 348 9.98 13.90 -0.77
CA GLU A 348 10.04 15.13 -1.55
C GLU A 348 9.05 15.07 -2.72
N SER A 349 8.77 16.20 -3.35
CA SER A 349 7.89 16.27 -4.52
C SER A 349 8.64 15.79 -5.77
N GLY A 350 7.97 14.97 -6.57
CA GLY A 350 8.50 14.47 -7.83
C GLY A 350 7.51 13.52 -8.51
N SER A 351 7.77 13.18 -9.75
CA SER A 351 7.00 12.12 -10.41
C SER A 351 7.30 10.75 -9.78
N PRO A 352 6.37 9.78 -9.84
CA PRO A 352 6.58 8.45 -9.27
C PRO A 352 7.91 7.81 -9.69
N ASP A 353 8.26 7.84 -10.98
CA ASP A 353 9.48 7.23 -11.50
C ASP A 353 10.76 7.93 -11.03
N GLU A 354 10.74 9.26 -10.88
CA GLU A 354 11.87 10.02 -10.34
C GLU A 354 12.08 9.70 -8.87
N LEU A 355 11.01 9.69 -8.08
CA LEU A 355 11.05 9.37 -6.66
C LEU A 355 11.50 7.92 -6.42
N GLN A 356 11.01 6.96 -7.19
CA GLN A 356 11.41 5.57 -7.06
C GLN A 356 12.93 5.41 -7.27
N ARG A 357 13.50 6.10 -8.27
CA ARG A 357 14.96 6.13 -8.52
C ARG A 357 15.73 6.88 -7.43
N ALA A 358 15.26 8.08 -7.03
CA ALA A 358 15.95 8.91 -6.04
C ALA A 358 16.04 8.23 -4.66
N TYR A 359 15.01 7.47 -4.30
CA TYR A 359 14.95 6.73 -3.03
C TYR A 359 15.51 5.31 -3.12
N GLN A 360 16.05 4.90 -4.28
CA GLN A 360 16.64 3.57 -4.49
C GLN A 360 15.66 2.43 -4.20
N LEU A 361 14.46 2.52 -4.77
CA LEU A 361 13.37 1.57 -4.59
C LEU A 361 13.02 0.82 -5.89
N THR A 362 13.97 0.75 -6.83
CA THR A 362 13.78 0.09 -8.13
C THR A 362 14.17 -1.39 -8.09
N SER A 363 13.78 -2.14 -9.12
CA SER A 363 14.25 -3.52 -9.32
C SER A 363 15.77 -3.63 -9.34
N ASN A 364 16.47 -2.62 -9.87
CA ASN A 364 17.95 -2.60 -9.90
C ASN A 364 18.55 -2.45 -8.49
N ASP A 365 17.87 -1.72 -7.59
CA ASP A 365 18.31 -1.59 -6.20
C ASP A 365 18.10 -2.91 -5.43
N ILE A 366 17.06 -3.65 -5.75
CA ILE A 366 16.82 -5.01 -5.22
C ILE A 366 17.91 -5.97 -5.72
N ILE A 367 18.25 -5.95 -7.02
CA ILE A 367 19.33 -6.74 -7.59
C ILE A 367 20.66 -6.41 -6.88
N LYS A 368 20.96 -5.14 -6.68
CA LYS A 368 22.13 -4.71 -5.94
C LYS A 368 22.15 -5.28 -4.52
N ALA A 369 21.04 -5.24 -3.81
CA ALA A 369 20.92 -5.80 -2.45
C ALA A 369 21.13 -7.33 -2.46
N VAL A 370 20.61 -8.05 -3.46
CA VAL A 370 20.85 -9.49 -3.64
C VAL A 370 22.35 -9.75 -3.86
N ASN A 371 22.99 -9.03 -4.78
CA ASN A 371 24.40 -9.18 -5.04
C ASN A 371 25.28 -8.84 -3.81
N GLU A 372 24.85 -7.89 -2.97
CA GLU A 372 25.55 -7.56 -1.73
C GLU A 372 25.39 -8.65 -0.66
N VAL A 373 24.21 -9.25 -0.49
CA VAL A 373 24.00 -10.30 0.51
C VAL A 373 24.62 -11.62 0.12
N MET A 374 24.77 -11.88 -1.19
CA MET A 374 25.44 -13.10 -1.72
C MET A 374 26.96 -13.02 -1.64
N LYS A 375 27.55 -11.83 -1.58
CA LYS A 375 29.02 -11.70 -1.38
C LYS A 375 29.32 -12.12 0.07
N LYS A 376 29.92 -13.30 0.20
CA LYS A 376 30.52 -13.70 1.49
C LYS A 376 31.70 -12.74 1.73
N GLU A 377 31.65 -11.92 2.82
CA GLU A 377 32.82 -11.23 3.34
C GLU A 377 33.86 -12.24 3.83
#